data_f7dadd7e3f7ed4dd52b4041984d549bc
#
_entry.id   f7dadd7e3f7ed4dd52b4041984d549bc
#
_cell.length_a   1.000
_cell.length_b   1.000
_cell.length_c   1.000
_cell.angle_alpha   90.00
_cell.angle_beta   90.00
_cell.angle_gamma   90.00
#
_symmetry.space_group_name_H-M   'P 1'
#
loop_
_entity.id
_entity.type
_entity.pdbx_description
1 polymer ?
#
loop_
_entity_poly.entity_id
_entity_poly.type
_entity_poly.pdbx_seq_one_letter_code
_entity_poly.pdbx_strand_id
1 'polypeptide(L)'
;MTENAEIMTIPSVTLSHHRVVALAYDGLCTFEFGVAVEIFGLPRPEMGERWYRFAVAAVDEGELRATGGIRLMTDGGMALLGEADTIVVPGWRGIDSPVPPRLCEALVAAHARGCRIISICSGVFVLAAAGLLNGRQATTHWRYTDQLRARFPQIEVVDDVLYVGAEGVMTSAGSAAGIDLCLHLVREDFGLDAANLVARRLVVSPHRDGGQAQQIVRPVAKARESLRLGQLFDFLFCNVDVAGW
;
A
#
# COMPACT_ATOMS: atom_id res chain seq x y z
N MET A 1 30.88 -2.99 41.31
CA MET A 1 31.13 -3.64 40.01
C MET A 1 29.82 -3.48 39.22
N THR A 2 29.78 -2.46 38.39
CA THR A 2 28.63 -2.13 37.54
C THR A 2 28.89 -2.74 36.17
N GLU A 3 28.15 -3.78 35.85
CA GLU A 3 28.17 -4.43 34.54
C GLU A 3 27.54 -3.49 33.48
N ASN A 4 28.36 -3.00 32.58
CA ASN A 4 27.91 -2.27 31.39
C ASN A 4 27.22 -3.28 30.46
N ALA A 5 25.90 -3.18 30.34
CA ALA A 5 25.17 -3.84 29.27
C ALA A 5 25.54 -3.15 27.92
N GLU A 6 26.38 -3.82 27.14
CA GLU A 6 26.62 -3.46 25.75
C GLU A 6 25.30 -3.58 24.98
N ILE A 7 24.75 -2.44 24.56
CA ILE A 7 23.65 -2.38 23.62
C ILE A 7 24.17 -2.88 22.28
N MET A 8 23.83 -4.12 21.94
CA MET A 8 24.06 -4.66 20.59
C MET A 8 23.34 -3.79 19.57
N THR A 9 24.07 -2.94 18.89
CA THR A 9 23.60 -2.21 17.70
C THR A 9 23.43 -3.22 16.57
N ILE A 10 22.16 -3.55 16.27
CA ILE A 10 21.81 -4.27 15.05
C ILE A 10 22.24 -3.38 13.87
N PRO A 11 22.99 -3.89 12.88
CA PRO A 11 23.36 -3.11 11.72
C PRO A 11 22.10 -2.73 10.96
N SER A 12 21.65 -1.49 11.11
CA SER A 12 20.58 -0.92 10.30
C SER A 12 21.09 -0.84 8.86
N VAL A 13 20.43 -1.52 7.95
CA VAL A 13 20.62 -1.27 6.51
C VAL A 13 20.36 0.21 6.30
N THR A 14 21.42 0.94 5.97
CA THR A 14 21.35 2.39 5.82
C THR A 14 20.73 2.68 4.47
N LEU A 15 19.39 2.79 4.41
CA LEU A 15 18.67 3.32 3.25
C LEU A 15 18.92 4.84 3.20
N SER A 16 20.10 5.26 2.71
CA SER A 16 20.32 6.66 2.43
C SER A 16 19.62 7.01 1.11
N HIS A 17 18.63 7.92 1.20
CA HIS A 17 17.97 8.51 0.03
C HIS A 17 16.98 7.63 -0.76
N HIS A 18 16.28 6.69 -0.13
CA HIS A 18 15.26 5.88 -0.79
C HIS A 18 14.15 6.75 -1.40
N ARG A 19 14.05 6.72 -2.72
CA ARG A 19 13.08 7.52 -3.48
C ARG A 19 11.81 6.75 -3.75
N VAL A 20 10.69 7.27 -3.24
CA VAL A 20 9.35 6.75 -3.53
C VAL A 20 8.68 7.66 -4.56
N VAL A 21 8.21 7.09 -5.66
CA VAL A 21 7.48 7.80 -6.70
C VAL A 21 6.05 7.28 -6.78
N ALA A 22 5.06 8.13 -6.53
CA ALA A 22 3.66 7.80 -6.73
C ALA A 22 3.20 8.24 -8.13
N LEU A 23 2.46 7.36 -8.81
CA LEU A 23 1.86 7.71 -10.10
C LEU A 23 0.63 8.61 -9.91
N ALA A 24 0.49 9.61 -10.78
CA ALA A 24 -0.70 10.43 -10.91
C ALA A 24 -1.17 10.43 -12.37
N TYR A 25 -2.48 10.41 -12.58
CA TYR A 25 -3.13 10.37 -13.89
C TYR A 25 -4.52 11.00 -13.81
N ASP A 26 -5.08 11.37 -14.93
CA ASP A 26 -6.45 11.88 -14.98
C ASP A 26 -7.44 10.79 -14.56
N GLY A 27 -8.39 11.12 -13.67
CA GLY A 27 -9.26 10.15 -13.00
C GLY A 27 -8.62 9.43 -11.79
N LEU A 28 -7.57 10.00 -11.20
CA LEU A 28 -6.85 9.44 -10.04
C LEU A 28 -7.79 9.14 -8.87
N CYS A 29 -7.61 7.96 -8.26
CA CYS A 29 -8.28 7.59 -7.01
C CYS A 29 -7.66 8.36 -5.84
N THR A 30 -8.39 9.36 -5.34
CA THR A 30 -7.89 10.34 -4.35
C THR A 30 -7.45 9.67 -3.05
N PHE A 31 -8.21 8.66 -2.57
CA PHE A 31 -7.91 8.03 -1.29
C PHE A 31 -6.63 7.21 -1.37
N GLU A 32 -6.50 6.35 -2.36
CA GLU A 32 -5.34 5.47 -2.54
C GLU A 32 -4.06 6.27 -2.81
N PHE A 33 -4.17 7.36 -3.56
CA PHE A 33 -3.07 8.31 -3.75
C PHE A 33 -2.72 9.03 -2.45
N GLY A 34 -3.73 9.47 -1.70
CA GLY A 34 -3.56 10.11 -0.40
C GLY A 34 -2.84 9.21 0.61
N VAL A 35 -3.05 7.89 0.58
CA VAL A 35 -2.31 6.93 1.40
C VAL A 35 -0.80 7.00 1.12
N ALA A 36 -0.41 7.03 -0.16
CA ALA A 36 1.01 7.14 -0.52
C ALA A 36 1.61 8.48 -0.08
N VAL A 37 0.89 9.58 -0.28
CA VAL A 37 1.31 10.92 0.14
C VAL A 37 1.48 10.99 1.66
N GLU A 38 0.48 10.51 2.41
CA GLU A 38 0.49 10.59 3.88
C GLU A 38 1.62 9.76 4.48
N ILE A 39 1.89 8.56 3.96
CA ILE A 39 2.89 7.67 4.56
C ILE A 39 4.29 8.05 4.11
N PHE A 40 4.51 8.24 2.81
CA PHE A 40 5.86 8.43 2.26
C PHE A 40 6.22 9.90 2.02
N GLY A 41 5.22 10.75 1.72
CA GLY A 41 5.44 12.14 1.29
C GLY A 41 5.51 13.15 2.42
N LEU A 42 4.90 12.87 3.57
CA LEU A 42 4.94 13.83 4.68
C LEU A 42 6.32 13.88 5.33
N PRO A 43 6.82 15.10 5.61
CA PRO A 43 8.04 15.27 6.39
C PRO A 43 7.93 14.60 7.76
N ARG A 44 8.99 13.88 8.13
CA ARG A 44 9.13 13.23 9.44
C ARG A 44 10.46 13.65 10.07
N PRO A 45 10.48 14.83 10.73
CA PRO A 45 11.71 15.37 11.32
C PRO A 45 12.37 14.39 12.30
N GLU A 46 11.56 13.58 12.99
CA GLU A 46 11.98 12.54 13.92
C GLU A 46 12.80 11.42 13.26
N MET A 47 12.65 11.24 11.94
CA MET A 47 13.40 10.26 11.14
C MET A 47 14.67 10.87 10.50
N GLY A 48 14.83 12.19 10.56
CA GLY A 48 15.94 12.92 9.97
C GLY A 48 16.02 12.77 8.44
N GLU A 49 17.24 12.96 7.90
CA GLU A 49 17.47 12.91 6.44
C GLU A 49 17.35 11.52 5.82
N ARG A 50 17.23 10.49 6.63
CA ARG A 50 17.10 9.10 6.18
C ARG A 50 15.69 8.74 5.71
N TRP A 51 14.67 9.60 5.97
CA TRP A 51 13.31 9.37 5.53
C TRP A 51 13.21 9.36 4.00
N TYR A 52 12.15 8.78 3.49
CA TYR A 52 11.88 8.72 2.05
C TYR A 52 11.94 10.10 1.39
N ARG A 53 12.47 10.12 0.18
CA ARG A 53 12.27 11.24 -0.76
C ARG A 53 11.09 10.90 -1.64
N PHE A 54 10.05 11.70 -1.55
CA PHE A 54 8.79 11.45 -2.25
C PHE A 54 8.68 12.38 -3.46
N ALA A 55 8.17 11.81 -4.58
CA ALA A 55 7.82 12.57 -5.77
C ALA A 55 6.56 11.99 -6.42
N VAL A 56 5.86 12.83 -7.17
CA VAL A 56 4.67 12.48 -7.93
C VAL A 56 4.96 12.56 -9.42
N ALA A 57 4.77 11.45 -10.14
CA ALA A 57 5.01 11.34 -11.57
C ALA A 57 3.69 11.34 -12.36
N ALA A 58 3.54 12.27 -13.31
CA ALA A 58 2.42 12.28 -14.23
C ALA A 58 2.53 11.17 -15.27
N VAL A 59 1.47 10.38 -15.45
CA VAL A 59 1.31 9.42 -16.54
C VAL A 59 0.74 10.10 -17.78
N ASP A 60 -0.22 11.01 -17.59
CA ASP A 60 -0.87 11.76 -18.66
C ASP A 60 -0.28 13.17 -18.77
N GLU A 61 -0.42 13.77 -19.93
CA GLU A 61 -0.06 15.15 -20.18
C GLU A 61 -1.23 16.10 -19.83
N GLY A 62 -0.89 17.33 -19.46
CA GLY A 62 -1.88 18.38 -19.18
C GLY A 62 -2.36 18.38 -17.72
N GLU A 63 -3.56 18.94 -17.53
CA GLU A 63 -4.18 19.05 -16.20
C GLU A 63 -4.72 17.70 -15.75
N LEU A 64 -4.32 17.27 -14.54
CA LEU A 64 -4.79 16.03 -13.93
C LEU A 64 -5.92 16.34 -12.94
N ARG A 65 -6.99 15.56 -13.02
CA ARG A 65 -8.13 15.62 -12.09
C ARG A 65 -8.28 14.31 -11.35
N ALA A 66 -8.26 14.38 -10.04
CA ALA A 66 -8.59 13.24 -9.18
C ALA A 66 -10.09 13.18 -8.90
N THR A 67 -10.54 12.05 -8.39
CA THR A 67 -11.90 11.86 -7.90
C THR A 67 -12.25 12.92 -6.86
N GLY A 68 -13.47 13.47 -6.93
CA GLY A 68 -13.89 14.59 -6.09
C GLY A 68 -13.54 15.96 -6.64
N GLY A 69 -13.01 16.05 -7.87
CA GLY A 69 -12.74 17.32 -8.57
C GLY A 69 -11.44 18.02 -8.16
N ILE A 70 -10.57 17.32 -7.44
CA ILE A 70 -9.25 17.85 -7.05
C ILE A 70 -8.36 17.93 -8.30
N ARG A 71 -7.67 19.07 -8.47
CA ARG A 71 -6.64 19.25 -9.49
C ARG A 71 -5.27 19.02 -8.88
N LEU A 72 -4.40 18.34 -9.63
CA LEU A 72 -3.06 18.01 -9.17
C LEU A 72 -2.00 18.65 -10.07
N MET A 73 -0.94 19.10 -9.40
CA MET A 73 0.35 19.39 -10.03
C MET A 73 1.33 18.29 -9.59
N THR A 74 2.17 17.87 -10.51
CA THR A 74 3.15 16.80 -10.29
C THR A 74 4.58 17.35 -10.32
N ASP A 75 5.52 16.59 -9.76
CA ASP A 75 6.95 16.97 -9.78
C ASP A 75 7.60 16.73 -11.14
N GLY A 76 6.96 15.93 -12.00
CA GLY A 76 7.43 15.63 -13.33
C GLY A 76 6.62 14.52 -14.00
N GLY A 77 7.09 14.08 -15.16
CA GLY A 77 6.50 12.98 -15.92
C GLY A 77 7.11 11.62 -15.58
N MET A 78 6.83 10.62 -16.43
CA MET A 78 7.28 9.24 -16.25
C MET A 78 8.82 9.05 -16.20
N ALA A 79 9.61 10.05 -16.62
CA ALA A 79 11.07 10.00 -16.47
C ALA A 79 11.50 9.80 -15.01
N LEU A 80 10.70 10.28 -14.03
CA LEU A 80 10.96 10.09 -12.60
C LEU A 80 11.00 8.61 -12.18
N LEU A 81 10.30 7.73 -12.91
CA LEU A 81 10.31 6.29 -12.64
C LEU A 81 11.71 5.67 -12.85
N GLY A 82 12.53 6.31 -13.67
CA GLY A 82 13.93 5.91 -13.92
C GLY A 82 14.83 6.00 -12.68
N GLU A 83 14.45 6.81 -11.70
CA GLU A 83 15.23 7.09 -10.49
C GLU A 83 14.56 6.57 -9.22
N ALA A 84 13.41 5.90 -9.34
CA ALA A 84 12.65 5.40 -8.19
C ALA A 84 13.26 4.12 -7.62
N ASP A 85 13.29 4.02 -6.29
CA ASP A 85 13.57 2.78 -5.55
C ASP A 85 12.27 2.06 -5.20
N THR A 86 11.17 2.81 -5.03
CA THR A 86 9.81 2.28 -4.90
C THR A 86 8.86 3.08 -5.79
N ILE A 87 8.03 2.39 -6.56
CA ILE A 87 6.92 2.98 -7.32
C ILE A 87 5.60 2.56 -6.70
N VAL A 88 4.74 3.53 -6.42
CA VAL A 88 3.37 3.30 -5.94
C VAL A 88 2.38 3.53 -7.06
N VAL A 89 1.61 2.51 -7.40
CA VAL A 89 0.51 2.57 -8.36
C VAL A 89 -0.81 2.59 -7.58
N PRO A 90 -1.42 3.77 -7.37
CA PRO A 90 -2.73 3.87 -6.71
C PRO A 90 -3.84 3.21 -7.55
N GLY A 91 -5.09 3.26 -7.05
CA GLY A 91 -6.23 2.72 -7.78
C GLY A 91 -6.35 3.30 -9.20
N TRP A 92 -6.38 2.44 -10.21
CA TRP A 92 -6.47 2.86 -11.61
C TRP A 92 -7.81 3.50 -11.94
N ARG A 93 -7.84 4.42 -12.90
CA ARG A 93 -9.00 5.24 -13.34
C ARG A 93 -10.25 4.44 -13.76
N GLY A 94 -10.14 3.13 -13.80
CA GLY A 94 -11.19 2.17 -14.11
C GLY A 94 -10.56 0.85 -14.53
N ILE A 95 -11.15 -0.27 -14.12
CA ILE A 95 -10.59 -1.60 -14.41
C ILE A 95 -10.56 -1.91 -15.91
N ASP A 96 -11.47 -1.29 -16.68
CA ASP A 96 -11.57 -1.44 -18.14
C ASP A 96 -10.76 -0.38 -18.91
N SER A 97 -10.22 0.61 -18.22
CA SER A 97 -9.42 1.65 -18.84
C SER A 97 -8.07 1.08 -19.31
N PRO A 98 -7.69 1.33 -20.57
CA PRO A 98 -6.43 0.80 -21.09
C PRO A 98 -5.24 1.40 -20.33
N VAL A 99 -4.21 0.56 -20.14
CA VAL A 99 -2.93 0.99 -19.58
C VAL A 99 -2.02 1.39 -20.73
N PRO A 100 -1.46 2.62 -20.75
CA PRO A 100 -0.56 3.04 -21.82
C PRO A 100 0.66 2.10 -21.93
N PRO A 101 1.03 1.62 -23.13
CA PRO A 101 2.19 0.73 -23.31
C PRO A 101 3.48 1.33 -22.74
N ARG A 102 3.70 2.64 -22.92
CA ARG A 102 4.85 3.35 -22.34
C ARG A 102 4.93 3.25 -20.80
N LEU A 103 3.78 3.18 -20.10
CA LEU A 103 3.77 2.99 -18.66
C LEU A 103 4.16 1.54 -18.31
N CYS A 104 3.64 0.55 -19.03
CA CYS A 104 4.01 -0.84 -18.84
C CYS A 104 5.53 -1.03 -19.03
N GLU A 105 6.09 -0.51 -20.09
CA GLU A 105 7.53 -0.56 -20.39
C GLU A 105 8.37 0.09 -19.28
N ALA A 106 7.95 1.26 -18.80
CA ALA A 106 8.65 1.98 -17.73
C ALA A 106 8.64 1.21 -16.41
N LEU A 107 7.50 0.57 -16.06
CA LEU A 107 7.39 -0.26 -14.85
C LEU A 107 8.25 -1.53 -14.94
N VAL A 108 8.24 -2.21 -16.10
CA VAL A 108 9.09 -3.38 -16.34
C VAL A 108 10.57 -3.01 -16.24
N ALA A 109 10.98 -1.90 -16.87
CA ALA A 109 12.35 -1.42 -16.79
C ALA A 109 12.76 -1.02 -15.36
N ALA A 110 11.85 -0.41 -14.59
CA ALA A 110 12.09 -0.08 -13.19
C ALA A 110 12.27 -1.34 -12.35
N HIS A 111 11.40 -2.33 -12.50
CA HIS A 111 11.50 -3.61 -11.78
C HIS A 111 12.80 -4.35 -12.11
N ALA A 112 13.20 -4.38 -13.38
CA ALA A 112 14.46 -4.99 -13.82
C ALA A 112 15.70 -4.35 -13.19
N ARG A 113 15.64 -3.09 -12.76
CA ARG A 113 16.70 -2.40 -11.99
C ARG A 113 16.67 -2.72 -10.49
N GLY A 114 15.70 -3.49 -10.00
CA GLY A 114 15.50 -3.76 -8.59
C GLY A 114 14.56 -2.77 -7.88
N CYS A 115 13.88 -1.89 -8.61
CA CYS A 115 12.87 -1.01 -8.05
C CYS A 115 11.68 -1.84 -7.52
N ARG A 116 11.26 -1.57 -6.30
CA ARG A 116 10.05 -2.16 -5.71
C ARG A 116 8.82 -1.52 -6.31
N ILE A 117 7.84 -2.32 -6.73
CA ILE A 117 6.59 -1.82 -7.32
C ILE A 117 5.43 -2.30 -6.48
N ILE A 118 4.63 -1.37 -5.98
CA ILE A 118 3.43 -1.69 -5.22
C ILE A 118 2.19 -1.13 -5.88
N SER A 119 1.08 -1.84 -5.73
CA SER A 119 -0.23 -1.36 -6.17
C SER A 119 -1.25 -1.40 -5.04
N ILE A 120 -2.18 -0.46 -5.10
CA ILE A 120 -3.30 -0.34 -4.16
C ILE A 120 -4.59 -0.47 -4.97
N CYS A 121 -5.53 -1.31 -4.51
CA CYS A 121 -6.86 -1.46 -5.11
C CYS A 121 -6.79 -1.87 -6.60
N SER A 122 -7.49 -1.16 -7.47
CA SER A 122 -7.50 -1.40 -8.92
C SER A 122 -6.17 -1.08 -9.63
N GLY A 123 -5.16 -0.52 -8.92
CA GLY A 123 -3.80 -0.36 -9.44
C GLY A 123 -3.15 -1.68 -9.87
N VAL A 124 -3.61 -2.81 -9.32
CA VAL A 124 -3.18 -4.16 -9.73
C VAL A 124 -3.35 -4.42 -11.23
N PHE A 125 -4.37 -3.84 -11.88
CA PHE A 125 -4.60 -3.99 -13.30
C PHE A 125 -3.50 -3.37 -14.16
N VAL A 126 -2.84 -2.33 -13.65
CA VAL A 126 -1.66 -1.75 -14.30
C VAL A 126 -0.48 -2.71 -14.25
N LEU A 127 -0.22 -3.33 -13.09
CA LEU A 127 0.84 -4.31 -12.93
C LEU A 127 0.58 -5.57 -13.74
N ALA A 128 -0.68 -6.01 -13.80
CA ALA A 128 -1.13 -7.13 -14.60
C ALA A 128 -0.93 -6.87 -16.10
N ALA A 129 -1.31 -5.68 -16.60
CA ALA A 129 -1.11 -5.27 -17.98
C ALA A 129 0.39 -5.20 -18.37
N ALA A 130 1.25 -4.80 -17.42
CA ALA A 130 2.69 -4.80 -17.59
C ALA A 130 3.33 -6.21 -17.53
N GLY A 131 2.55 -7.27 -17.22
CA GLY A 131 3.06 -8.64 -17.09
C GLY A 131 3.86 -8.90 -15.79
N LEU A 132 3.94 -7.93 -14.89
CA LEU A 132 4.73 -8.03 -13.65
C LEU A 132 4.17 -9.05 -12.64
N LEU A 133 2.92 -9.47 -12.83
CA LEU A 133 2.24 -10.42 -11.95
C LEU A 133 2.13 -11.84 -12.53
N ASN A 134 2.67 -12.08 -13.71
CA ASN A 134 2.60 -13.41 -14.35
C ASN A 134 3.30 -14.46 -13.48
N GLY A 135 2.57 -15.54 -13.12
CA GLY A 135 3.07 -16.61 -12.25
C GLY A 135 3.25 -16.22 -10.80
N ARG A 136 2.71 -15.08 -10.36
CA ARG A 136 2.81 -14.56 -9.00
C ARG A 136 1.46 -14.50 -8.33
N GLN A 137 1.46 -14.48 -6.99
CA GLN A 137 0.29 -14.15 -6.20
C GLN A 137 0.00 -12.66 -6.26
N ALA A 138 -1.28 -12.32 -6.38
CA ALA A 138 -1.75 -10.94 -6.30
C ALA A 138 -3.14 -10.86 -5.65
N THR A 139 -3.41 -9.75 -4.99
CA THR A 139 -4.74 -9.41 -4.48
C THR A 139 -5.17 -8.04 -4.98
N THR A 140 -6.45 -7.78 -4.87
CA THR A 140 -7.09 -6.49 -5.17
C THR A 140 -8.29 -6.30 -4.27
N HIS A 141 -9.00 -5.19 -4.41
CA HIS A 141 -10.27 -4.98 -3.74
C HIS A 141 -11.24 -6.12 -4.08
N TRP A 142 -11.92 -6.67 -3.07
CA TRP A 142 -12.83 -7.83 -3.21
C TRP A 142 -13.81 -7.71 -4.38
N ARG A 143 -14.22 -6.48 -4.71
CA ARG A 143 -15.11 -6.19 -5.85
C ARG A 143 -14.53 -6.58 -7.21
N TYR A 144 -13.19 -6.67 -7.32
CA TYR A 144 -12.48 -6.81 -8.60
C TYR A 144 -11.72 -8.13 -8.74
N THR A 145 -11.75 -9.00 -7.74
CA THR A 145 -11.00 -10.28 -7.76
C THR A 145 -11.42 -11.17 -8.91
N ASP A 146 -12.72 -11.30 -9.15
CA ASP A 146 -13.23 -12.12 -10.26
C ASP A 146 -12.84 -11.57 -11.63
N GLN A 147 -12.88 -10.24 -11.82
CA GLN A 147 -12.44 -9.60 -13.06
C GLN A 147 -10.94 -9.75 -13.28
N LEU A 148 -10.14 -9.64 -12.22
CA LEU A 148 -8.70 -9.86 -12.30
C LEU A 148 -8.39 -11.28 -12.73
N ARG A 149 -9.01 -12.27 -12.12
CA ARG A 149 -8.86 -13.70 -12.43
C ARG A 149 -9.27 -14.03 -13.87
N ALA A 150 -10.42 -13.49 -14.30
CA ALA A 150 -10.93 -13.73 -15.64
C ALA A 150 -10.05 -13.13 -16.75
N ARG A 151 -9.51 -11.93 -16.53
CA ARG A 151 -8.70 -11.19 -17.53
C ARG A 151 -7.25 -11.61 -17.58
N PHE A 152 -6.70 -12.10 -16.46
CA PHE A 152 -5.28 -12.44 -16.32
C PHE A 152 -5.14 -13.82 -15.67
N PRO A 153 -5.47 -14.90 -16.40
CA PRO A 153 -5.48 -16.27 -15.85
C PRO A 153 -4.10 -16.78 -15.41
N GLN A 154 -3.03 -16.11 -15.80
CA GLN A 154 -1.66 -16.42 -15.38
C GLN A 154 -1.31 -15.87 -13.98
N ILE A 155 -2.22 -15.10 -13.35
CA ILE A 155 -2.03 -14.55 -12.02
C ILE A 155 -2.74 -15.45 -10.99
N GLU A 156 -2.04 -15.82 -9.93
CA GLU A 156 -2.65 -16.50 -8.78
C GLU A 156 -3.37 -15.46 -7.91
N VAL A 157 -4.67 -15.26 -8.16
CA VAL A 157 -5.46 -14.28 -7.41
C VAL A 157 -5.82 -14.84 -6.04
N VAL A 158 -5.31 -14.20 -4.99
CA VAL A 158 -5.60 -14.52 -3.58
C VAL A 158 -6.74 -13.63 -3.10
N ASP A 159 -7.85 -14.28 -2.75
CA ASP A 159 -9.06 -13.61 -2.28
C ASP A 159 -8.97 -13.29 -0.78
N ASP A 160 -9.70 -12.26 -0.38
CA ASP A 160 -9.98 -11.91 1.01
C ASP A 160 -8.73 -11.76 1.91
N VAL A 161 -7.66 -11.18 1.35
CA VAL A 161 -6.43 -10.82 2.10
C VAL A 161 -6.13 -9.32 1.96
N LEU A 162 -5.43 -8.74 2.91
CA LEU A 162 -5.13 -7.30 2.88
C LEU A 162 -4.06 -6.96 1.86
N TYR A 163 -2.99 -7.71 1.82
CA TYR A 163 -1.91 -7.56 0.83
C TYR A 163 -1.11 -8.85 0.68
N VAL A 164 -0.53 -9.03 -0.48
CA VAL A 164 0.39 -10.12 -0.80
C VAL A 164 1.50 -9.61 -1.71
N GLY A 165 2.58 -10.34 -1.79
CA GLY A 165 3.64 -10.09 -2.77
C GLY A 165 4.97 -10.71 -2.38
N ALA A 166 5.85 -10.75 -3.35
CA ALA A 166 7.22 -11.23 -3.23
C ALA A 166 8.10 -10.60 -4.31
N GLU A 167 9.41 -10.75 -4.18
CA GLU A 167 10.39 -10.37 -5.21
C GLU A 167 10.24 -8.92 -5.70
N GLY A 168 9.94 -7.99 -4.78
CA GLY A 168 9.85 -6.58 -5.09
C GLY A 168 8.54 -6.13 -5.77
N VAL A 169 7.54 -7.03 -5.93
CA VAL A 169 6.21 -6.67 -6.43
C VAL A 169 5.16 -7.03 -5.39
N MET A 170 4.36 -6.06 -4.94
CA MET A 170 3.34 -6.27 -3.93
C MET A 170 2.02 -5.60 -4.33
N THR A 171 0.91 -6.21 -3.92
CA THR A 171 -0.44 -5.72 -4.21
C THR A 171 -1.28 -5.71 -2.94
N SER A 172 -2.15 -4.71 -2.78
CA SER A 172 -3.07 -4.64 -1.65
C SER A 172 -4.53 -4.52 -2.09
N ALA A 173 -5.40 -4.94 -1.20
CA ALA A 173 -6.85 -4.90 -1.38
C ALA A 173 -7.44 -3.50 -1.59
N GLY A 174 -6.69 -2.47 -1.28
CA GLY A 174 -7.09 -1.08 -1.48
C GLY A 174 -7.78 -0.46 -0.28
N SER A 175 -8.13 0.81 -0.45
CA SER A 175 -8.66 1.63 0.63
C SER A 175 -7.77 1.51 1.89
N ALA A 176 -8.33 1.16 3.03
CA ALA A 176 -7.59 1.04 4.29
C ALA A 176 -6.45 -0.01 4.25
N ALA A 177 -6.60 -1.10 3.47
CA ALA A 177 -5.54 -2.11 3.33
C ALA A 177 -4.28 -1.57 2.61
N GLY A 178 -4.41 -0.49 1.84
CA GLY A 178 -3.25 0.24 1.30
C GLY A 178 -2.37 0.83 2.39
N ILE A 179 -2.96 1.27 3.50
CA ILE A 179 -2.23 1.76 4.68
C ILE A 179 -1.39 0.62 5.28
N ASP A 180 -1.98 -0.57 5.40
CA ASP A 180 -1.29 -1.74 5.98
C ASP A 180 -0.08 -2.16 5.14
N LEU A 181 -0.24 -2.22 3.81
CA LEU A 181 0.88 -2.49 2.92
C LEU A 181 1.98 -1.43 3.05
N CYS A 182 1.63 -0.15 3.06
CA CYS A 182 2.62 0.92 3.17
C CYS A 182 3.31 0.92 4.55
N LEU A 183 2.58 0.64 5.66
CA LEU A 183 3.18 0.47 6.98
C LEU A 183 4.10 -0.75 7.06
N HIS A 184 3.74 -1.85 6.39
CA HIS A 184 4.60 -3.02 6.26
C HIS A 184 5.93 -2.65 5.60
N LEU A 185 5.91 -1.87 4.53
CA LEU A 185 7.14 -1.39 3.88
C LEU A 185 7.97 -0.47 4.77
N VAL A 186 7.33 0.46 5.49
CA VAL A 186 8.04 1.30 6.48
C VAL A 186 8.73 0.43 7.53
N ARG A 187 8.07 -0.64 7.97
CA ARG A 187 8.62 -1.58 8.95
C ARG A 187 9.82 -2.35 8.39
N GLU A 188 9.77 -2.78 7.14
CA GLU A 188 10.90 -3.43 6.46
C GLU A 188 12.07 -2.48 6.27
N ASP A 189 11.80 -1.24 5.85
CA ASP A 189 12.81 -0.26 5.48
C ASP A 189 13.46 0.43 6.69
N PHE A 190 12.70 0.71 7.75
CA PHE A 190 13.14 1.52 8.91
C PHE A 190 12.92 0.85 10.27
N GLY A 191 12.35 -0.33 10.29
CA GLY A 191 12.09 -1.09 11.50
C GLY A 191 10.77 -0.75 12.20
N LEU A 192 10.54 -1.48 13.31
CA LEU A 192 9.27 -1.46 14.04
C LEU A 192 8.94 -0.08 14.62
N ASP A 193 9.92 0.60 15.20
CA ASP A 193 9.70 1.90 15.85
C ASP A 193 9.25 2.97 14.86
N ALA A 194 9.82 2.99 13.67
CA ALA A 194 9.40 3.89 12.60
C ALA A 194 7.96 3.60 12.16
N ALA A 195 7.61 2.34 11.95
CA ALA A 195 6.25 1.96 11.59
C ALA A 195 5.24 2.35 12.69
N ASN A 196 5.59 2.15 13.97
CA ASN A 196 4.78 2.57 15.10
C ASN A 196 4.55 4.10 15.14
N LEU A 197 5.58 4.89 14.88
CA LEU A 197 5.47 6.35 14.82
C LEU A 197 4.53 6.80 13.70
N VAL A 198 4.66 6.21 12.50
CA VAL A 198 3.79 6.50 11.37
C VAL A 198 2.34 6.13 11.68
N ALA A 199 2.10 4.90 12.17
CA ALA A 199 0.77 4.42 12.51
C ALA A 199 0.10 5.25 13.61
N ARG A 200 0.87 5.68 14.63
CA ARG A 200 0.37 6.57 15.69
C ARG A 200 -0.11 7.91 15.15
N ARG A 201 0.62 8.48 14.18
CA ARG A 201 0.22 9.74 13.54
C ARG A 201 -1.06 9.57 12.70
N LEU A 202 -1.23 8.41 12.06
CA LEU A 202 -2.43 8.03 11.30
C LEU A 202 -3.62 7.62 12.18
N VAL A 203 -3.39 7.41 13.49
CA VAL A 203 -4.39 6.90 14.44
C VAL A 203 -4.94 5.53 13.97
N VAL A 204 -4.03 4.66 13.51
CA VAL A 204 -4.36 3.30 13.06
C VAL A 204 -3.53 2.27 13.83
N SER A 205 -3.92 1.00 13.76
CA SER A 205 -3.10 -0.09 14.28
C SER A 205 -1.75 -0.12 13.55
N PRO A 206 -0.62 -0.27 14.27
CA PRO A 206 0.71 -0.25 13.66
C PRO A 206 1.01 -1.48 12.80
N HIS A 207 0.23 -2.53 12.96
CA HIS A 207 0.39 -3.76 12.20
C HIS A 207 -0.95 -4.49 12.05
N ARG A 208 -1.26 -4.83 10.80
CA ARG A 208 -2.20 -5.88 10.44
C ARG A 208 -1.51 -6.82 9.48
N ASP A 209 -1.65 -8.14 9.75
CA ASP A 209 -1.06 -9.15 8.89
C ASP A 209 -1.72 -9.12 7.49
N GLY A 210 -0.91 -9.28 6.44
CA GLY A 210 -1.39 -9.27 5.05
C GLY A 210 -2.46 -10.32 4.78
N GLY A 211 -2.38 -11.47 5.44
CA GLY A 211 -3.35 -12.56 5.33
C GLY A 211 -4.70 -12.34 6.02
N GLN A 212 -4.90 -11.21 6.70
CA GLN A 212 -6.21 -10.91 7.31
C GLN A 212 -7.28 -10.61 6.26
N ALA A 213 -8.52 -11.00 6.58
CA ALA A 213 -9.67 -10.79 5.71
C ALA A 213 -9.96 -9.31 5.41
N GLN A 214 -10.31 -9.01 4.15
CA GLN A 214 -10.72 -7.67 3.72
C GLN A 214 -12.05 -7.24 4.32
N GLN A 215 -12.95 -8.18 4.51
CA GLN A 215 -14.33 -7.92 4.97
C GLN A 215 -14.45 -8.18 6.46
N ILE A 216 -14.96 -7.18 7.17
CA ILE A 216 -15.57 -7.40 8.47
C ILE A 216 -17.00 -7.88 8.19
N VAL A 217 -17.22 -9.18 8.17
CA VAL A 217 -18.55 -9.81 7.98
C VAL A 217 -19.40 -9.62 9.26
N ARG A 218 -19.45 -8.39 9.77
CA ARG A 218 -20.33 -8.04 10.89
C ARG A 218 -21.26 -6.94 10.45
N PRO A 219 -22.58 -7.23 10.37
CA PRO A 219 -23.53 -6.14 10.23
C PRO A 219 -23.34 -5.21 11.43
N VAL A 220 -23.15 -3.91 11.15
CA VAL A 220 -23.25 -2.89 12.19
C VAL A 220 -24.61 -3.08 12.83
N ALA A 221 -24.62 -3.38 14.12
CA ALA A 221 -25.87 -3.55 14.87
C ALA A 221 -26.73 -2.31 14.67
N LYS A 222 -27.97 -2.48 14.19
CA LYS A 222 -28.90 -1.35 14.10
C LYS A 222 -29.05 -0.81 15.51
N ALA A 223 -29.02 0.51 15.68
CA ALA A 223 -29.04 1.23 16.97
C ALA A 223 -30.19 0.90 17.94
N ARG A 224 -30.96 -0.15 17.66
CA ARG A 224 -32.04 -0.72 18.48
C ARG A 224 -31.79 -2.13 19.00
N GLU A 225 -30.70 -2.78 18.63
CA GLU A 225 -30.28 -4.00 19.33
C GLU A 225 -29.69 -3.54 20.66
N SER A 226 -30.41 -3.88 21.71
CA SER A 226 -30.28 -3.32 23.04
C SER A 226 -28.81 -3.11 23.45
N LEU A 227 -28.50 -1.96 24.05
CA LEU A 227 -27.24 -1.62 24.73
C LEU A 227 -26.61 -2.79 25.52
N ARG A 228 -27.41 -3.76 25.96
CA ARG A 228 -26.98 -4.99 26.67
C ARG A 228 -26.26 -5.99 25.77
N LEU A 229 -26.66 -6.15 24.50
CA LEU A 229 -25.96 -7.06 23.57
C LEU A 229 -24.66 -6.46 23.08
N GLY A 230 -24.61 -5.15 22.81
CA GLY A 230 -23.37 -4.44 22.48
C GLY A 230 -22.32 -4.57 23.58
N GLN A 231 -22.71 -4.33 24.83
CA GLN A 231 -21.83 -4.48 26.01
C GLN A 231 -21.37 -5.93 26.23
N LEU A 232 -22.22 -6.93 25.95
CA LEU A 232 -21.84 -8.33 26.02
C LEU A 232 -20.82 -8.71 24.95
N PHE A 233 -20.98 -8.21 23.73
CA PHE A 233 -20.01 -8.42 22.65
C PHE A 233 -18.68 -7.73 22.96
N ASP A 234 -18.70 -6.48 23.41
CA ASP A 234 -17.49 -5.75 23.83
C ASP A 234 -16.77 -6.49 24.97
N PHE A 235 -17.52 -7.00 25.96
CA PHE A 235 -16.98 -7.79 27.05
C PHE A 235 -16.35 -9.10 26.54
N LEU A 236 -17.01 -9.83 25.67
CA LEU A 236 -16.49 -11.08 25.10
C LEU A 236 -15.23 -10.84 24.27
N PHE A 237 -15.17 -9.73 23.51
CA PHE A 237 -13.99 -9.40 22.71
C PHE A 237 -12.79 -8.94 23.52
N CYS A 238 -13.02 -8.27 24.66
CA CYS A 238 -11.92 -7.83 25.54
C CYS A 238 -11.43 -8.98 26.45
N ASN A 239 -12.19 -10.05 26.62
CA ASN A 239 -11.89 -11.10 27.61
C ASN A 239 -11.80 -12.53 27.02
N VAL A 240 -12.02 -12.73 25.74
CA VAL A 240 -11.71 -14.01 25.09
C VAL A 240 -10.24 -13.99 24.68
N ASP A 241 -9.37 -14.44 25.56
CA ASP A 241 -8.04 -14.89 25.22
C ASP A 241 -8.19 -16.00 24.17
N VAL A 242 -7.73 -15.76 22.96
CA VAL A 242 -7.66 -16.78 21.91
C VAL A 242 -6.47 -17.70 22.23
N ALA A 243 -6.57 -18.42 23.32
CA ALA A 243 -5.73 -19.55 23.60
C ALA A 243 -6.46 -20.82 23.15
N GLY A 244 -6.06 -21.33 22.00
CA GLY A 244 -6.30 -22.70 21.59
C GLY A 244 -7.50 -22.94 20.66
N TRP A 245 -7.25 -22.92 19.37
CA TRP A 245 -7.66 -23.96 18.40
C TRP A 245 -6.54 -24.09 17.35
#